data_1c1e0b578325abb21c17584498a53abc
#
_entry.id   1c1e0b578325abb21c17584498a53abc
#
_cell.length_a   1.000
_cell.length_b   1.000
_cell.length_c   1.000
_cell.angle_alpha   90.00
_cell.angle_beta   90.00
_cell.angle_gamma   90.00
#
_symmetry.space_group_name_H-M   'P 1'
#
loop_
_entity.id
_entity.type
_entity.pdbx_description
1 polymer ?
#
loop_
_entity_poly.entity_id
_entity_poly.type
_entity_poly.pdbx_seq_one_letter_code
_entity_poly.pdbx_strand_id
1 'polypeptide(L)'
;VPAEDVKRDILQGRSITLHYPNHNVFSSAIVGGIAPIAIGTAKAIHMRQGSNRVYCFLGDMGFQTGIANESIRYSIGHDLPVTWVIEDNGVSVGTDTKETCGVSTYDLYLSINELAKTYSCKNAEIVYYSYKNTYPHSGTGVFVEF
;
A
#
# COMPACT_ATOMS: atom_id res chain seq x y z
N VAL A 1 -8.53 0.13 -15.23
CA VAL A 1 -9.49 -0.99 -15.32
C VAL A 1 -10.89 -0.40 -15.27
N PRO A 2 -11.81 -0.77 -16.18
CA PRO A 2 -13.20 -0.38 -16.05
C PRO A 2 -13.79 -0.87 -14.72
N ALA A 3 -14.53 0.00 -14.03
CA ALA A 3 -15.10 -0.32 -12.70
C ALA A 3 -16.03 -1.56 -12.74
N GLU A 4 -16.77 -1.72 -13.83
CA GLU A 4 -17.68 -2.87 -14.01
C GLU A 4 -16.94 -4.21 -14.12
N ASP A 5 -15.72 -4.23 -14.68
CA ASP A 5 -14.91 -5.46 -14.74
C ASP A 5 -14.41 -5.85 -13.34
N VAL A 6 -13.97 -4.87 -12.55
CA VAL A 6 -13.55 -5.09 -11.16
C VAL A 6 -14.74 -5.57 -10.31
N LYS A 7 -15.90 -4.90 -10.45
CA LYS A 7 -17.12 -5.27 -9.76
C LYS A 7 -17.55 -6.70 -10.09
N ARG A 8 -17.55 -7.06 -11.37
CA ARG A 8 -17.87 -8.43 -11.81
C ARG A 8 -16.93 -9.46 -11.17
N ASP A 9 -15.63 -9.18 -11.15
CA ASP A 9 -14.64 -10.08 -10.57
C ASP A 9 -14.83 -10.26 -9.06
N ILE A 10 -15.11 -9.17 -8.34
CA ILE A 10 -15.42 -9.20 -6.90
C ILE A 10 -16.68 -10.03 -6.63
N LEU A 11 -17.76 -9.83 -7.40
CA LEU A 11 -19.01 -10.59 -7.26
C LEU A 11 -18.84 -12.09 -7.59
N GLN A 12 -17.80 -12.44 -8.36
CA GLN A 12 -17.42 -13.83 -8.65
C GLN A 12 -16.44 -14.42 -7.62
N GLY A 13 -16.18 -13.73 -6.51
CA GLY A 13 -15.26 -14.17 -5.47
C GLY A 13 -13.78 -13.90 -5.75
N ARG A 14 -13.44 -13.20 -6.82
CA ARG A 14 -12.08 -12.76 -7.13
C ARG A 14 -11.85 -11.36 -6.55
N SER A 15 -11.71 -11.25 -5.25
CA SER A 15 -11.65 -9.94 -4.59
C SER A 15 -10.29 -9.57 -4.00
N ILE A 16 -9.43 -10.54 -3.68
CA ILE A 16 -8.20 -10.29 -2.93
C ILE A 16 -6.96 -10.27 -3.84
N THR A 17 -6.96 -11.10 -4.89
CA THR A 17 -5.86 -11.19 -5.86
C THR A 17 -6.34 -10.79 -7.25
N LEU A 18 -6.39 -9.50 -7.50
CA LEU A 18 -6.76 -8.95 -8.79
C LEU A 18 -5.50 -8.76 -9.65
N HIS A 19 -5.58 -9.21 -10.90
CA HIS A 19 -4.47 -9.07 -11.83
C HIS A 19 -4.97 -8.65 -13.20
N TYR A 20 -4.70 -7.40 -13.55
CA TYR A 20 -5.09 -6.80 -14.83
C TYR A 20 -3.85 -6.29 -15.57
N PRO A 21 -3.07 -7.16 -16.23
CA PRO A 21 -1.78 -6.80 -16.83
C PRO A 21 -1.92 -5.73 -17.91
N ASN A 22 -3.02 -5.73 -18.68
CA ASN A 22 -3.29 -4.71 -19.70
C ASN A 22 -3.57 -3.31 -19.11
N HIS A 23 -3.81 -3.22 -17.82
CA HIS A 23 -4.04 -1.98 -17.09
C HIS A 23 -2.94 -1.68 -16.07
N ASN A 24 -1.89 -2.50 -16.01
CA ASN A 24 -0.81 -2.40 -15.03
C ASN A 24 -1.31 -2.37 -13.58
N VAL A 25 -2.35 -3.17 -13.27
CA VAL A 25 -2.95 -3.29 -11.94
C VAL A 25 -2.73 -4.69 -11.40
N PHE A 26 -2.23 -4.73 -10.17
CA PHE A 26 -1.96 -5.96 -9.44
C PHE A 26 -2.29 -5.78 -7.96
N SER A 27 -2.92 -6.77 -7.32
CA SER A 27 -3.11 -6.81 -5.87
C SER A 27 -2.61 -8.13 -5.27
N SER A 28 -2.29 -8.13 -3.98
CA SER A 28 -1.79 -9.29 -3.25
C SER A 28 -2.56 -9.46 -1.94
N ALA A 29 -2.89 -10.70 -1.59
CA ALA A 29 -3.47 -11.06 -0.29
C ALA A 29 -2.42 -11.15 0.84
N ILE A 30 -1.14 -11.10 0.50
CA ILE A 30 -0.04 -11.18 1.46
C ILE A 30 0.20 -9.80 2.03
N VAL A 31 0.02 -9.64 3.35
CA VAL A 31 0.22 -8.36 4.04
C VAL A 31 1.65 -7.86 3.83
N GLY A 32 1.80 -6.65 3.31
CA GLY A 32 3.10 -6.07 2.94
C GLY A 32 3.74 -6.66 1.68
N GLY A 33 3.26 -7.80 1.16
CA GLY A 33 3.88 -8.51 0.04
C GLY A 33 3.87 -7.76 -1.29
N ILE A 34 3.00 -6.78 -1.46
CA ILE A 34 2.97 -5.91 -2.64
C ILE A 34 4.17 -4.95 -2.70
N ALA A 35 4.75 -4.59 -1.54
CA ALA A 35 5.78 -3.56 -1.46
C ALA A 35 7.06 -3.93 -2.23
N PRO A 36 7.68 -5.11 -2.10
CA PRO A 36 8.85 -5.49 -2.91
C PRO A 36 8.55 -5.59 -4.40
N ILE A 37 7.31 -5.95 -4.77
CA ILE A 37 6.88 -5.97 -6.18
C ILE A 37 6.86 -4.54 -6.74
N ALA A 38 6.31 -3.59 -5.98
CA ALA A 38 6.30 -2.17 -6.34
C ALA A 38 7.72 -1.62 -6.54
N ILE A 39 8.66 -1.97 -5.65
CA ILE A 39 10.08 -1.58 -5.81
C ILE A 39 10.68 -2.18 -7.07
N GLY A 40 10.51 -3.46 -7.31
CA GLY A 40 11.05 -4.11 -8.51
C GLY A 40 10.58 -3.41 -9.78
N THR A 41 9.30 -3.06 -9.83
CA THR A 41 8.70 -2.30 -10.95
C THR A 41 9.27 -0.89 -11.05
N ALA A 42 9.34 -0.16 -9.93
CA ALA A 42 9.89 1.20 -9.92
C ALA A 42 11.38 1.22 -10.30
N LYS A 43 12.15 0.22 -9.84
CA LYS A 43 13.55 0.05 -10.22
C LYS A 43 13.71 -0.21 -11.72
N ALA A 44 12.87 -1.04 -12.30
CA ALA A 44 12.88 -1.29 -13.74
C ALA A 44 12.57 -0.03 -14.56
N ILE A 45 11.60 0.78 -14.12
CA ILE A 45 11.28 2.08 -14.72
C ILE A 45 12.49 3.01 -14.63
N HIS A 46 13.09 3.14 -13.46
CA HIS A 46 14.27 3.98 -13.22
C HIS A 46 15.45 3.58 -14.11
N MET A 47 15.77 2.29 -14.19
CA MET A 47 16.87 1.78 -15.02
C MET A 47 16.65 2.00 -16.53
N ARG A 48 15.40 2.03 -16.97
CA ARG A 48 15.04 2.31 -18.38
C ARG A 48 14.88 3.80 -18.64
N GLN A 49 15.13 4.66 -17.66
CA GLN A 49 14.90 6.11 -17.74
C GLN A 49 13.46 6.46 -18.15
N GLY A 50 12.50 5.61 -17.74
CA GLY A 50 11.09 5.80 -18.04
C GLY A 50 10.47 6.91 -17.20
N SER A 51 9.42 7.54 -17.73
CA SER A 51 8.65 8.61 -17.05
C SER A 51 7.47 8.09 -16.23
N ASN A 52 7.21 6.80 -16.24
CA ASN A 52 6.12 6.18 -15.50
C ASN A 52 6.40 6.17 -14.00
N ARG A 53 5.33 6.07 -13.21
CA ARG A 53 5.37 6.02 -11.74
C ARG A 53 4.57 4.83 -11.23
N VAL A 54 5.03 4.20 -10.16
CA VAL A 54 4.30 3.15 -9.46
C VAL A 54 3.49 3.79 -8.33
N TYR A 55 2.24 3.37 -8.17
CA TYR A 55 1.41 3.68 -7.01
C TYR A 55 1.19 2.40 -6.22
N CYS A 56 1.63 2.38 -4.97
CA CYS A 56 1.51 1.21 -4.08
C CYS A 56 0.65 1.58 -2.88
N PHE A 57 -0.50 0.93 -2.75
CA PHE A 57 -1.46 1.14 -1.67
C PHE A 57 -1.19 0.13 -0.55
N LEU A 58 -1.09 0.61 0.68
CA LEU A 58 -0.86 -0.18 1.87
C LEU A 58 -1.83 0.26 2.98
N GLY A 59 -2.52 -0.69 3.59
CA GLY A 59 -3.21 -0.43 4.85
C GLY A 59 -2.20 -0.18 6.00
N ASP A 60 -2.69 0.35 7.11
CA ASP A 60 -1.92 0.70 8.30
C ASP A 60 -1.03 -0.44 8.82
N MET A 61 -1.59 -1.64 9.05
CA MET A 61 -0.82 -2.80 9.49
C MET A 61 0.18 -3.27 8.40
N GLY A 62 -0.21 -3.20 7.12
CA GLY A 62 0.68 -3.51 6.01
C GLY A 62 1.90 -2.59 5.97
N PHE A 63 1.69 -1.30 6.21
CA PHE A 63 2.74 -0.29 6.30
C PHE A 63 3.68 -0.51 7.48
N GLN A 64 3.18 -1.04 8.61
CA GLN A 64 3.99 -1.36 9.80
C GLN A 64 4.89 -2.60 9.62
N THR A 65 4.69 -3.41 8.59
CA THR A 65 5.51 -4.61 8.36
C THR A 65 6.97 -4.27 8.05
N GLY A 66 7.88 -5.14 8.47
CA GLY A 66 9.32 -4.99 8.17
C GLY A 66 9.59 -4.94 6.68
N ILE A 67 8.92 -5.79 5.88
CA ILE A 67 9.08 -5.84 4.43
C ILE A 67 8.63 -4.55 3.73
N ALA A 68 7.55 -3.91 4.20
CA ALA A 68 7.10 -2.63 3.67
C ALA A 68 8.09 -1.52 4.04
N ASN A 69 8.54 -1.46 5.30
CA ASN A 69 9.51 -0.48 5.77
C ASN A 69 10.85 -0.57 5.04
N GLU A 70 11.38 -1.78 4.83
CA GLU A 70 12.58 -2.01 4.04
C GLU A 70 12.39 -1.51 2.60
N SER A 71 11.26 -1.85 2.01
CA SER A 71 10.89 -1.46 0.65
C SER A 71 10.84 0.07 0.49
N ILE A 72 10.17 0.74 1.40
CA ILE A 72 10.03 2.20 1.38
C ILE A 72 11.40 2.86 1.55
N ARG A 73 12.19 2.43 2.52
CA ARG A 73 13.55 2.95 2.73
C ARG A 73 14.45 2.74 1.53
N TYR A 74 14.36 1.58 0.88
CA TYR A 74 15.11 1.31 -0.35
C TYR A 74 14.69 2.28 -1.47
N SER A 75 13.38 2.52 -1.64
CA SER A 75 12.90 3.46 -2.65
C SER A 75 13.38 4.90 -2.42
N ILE A 76 13.43 5.34 -1.16
CA ILE A 76 13.96 6.66 -0.77
C ILE A 76 15.47 6.73 -1.07
N GLY A 77 16.24 5.73 -0.62
CA GLY A 77 17.71 5.72 -0.79
C GLY A 77 18.15 5.65 -2.25
N HIS A 78 17.30 5.12 -3.14
CA HIS A 78 17.57 5.02 -4.57
C HIS A 78 16.76 6.00 -5.42
N ASP A 79 16.02 6.91 -4.80
CA ASP A 79 15.17 7.92 -5.45
C ASP A 79 14.27 7.33 -6.55
N LEU A 80 13.58 6.22 -6.24
CA LEU A 80 12.78 5.48 -7.20
C LEU A 80 11.41 6.15 -7.47
N PRO A 81 10.87 6.07 -8.68
CA PRO A 81 9.59 6.68 -9.05
C PRO A 81 8.40 5.89 -8.51
N VAL A 82 8.15 5.99 -7.20
CA VAL A 82 7.05 5.32 -6.51
C VAL A 82 6.33 6.28 -5.57
N THR A 83 5.00 6.20 -5.55
CA THR A 83 4.16 6.83 -4.54
C THR A 83 3.57 5.75 -3.66
N TRP A 84 3.90 5.79 -2.40
CA TRP A 84 3.33 4.95 -1.34
C TRP A 84 2.08 5.63 -0.79
N VAL A 85 0.94 4.99 -0.91
CA VAL A 85 -0.35 5.49 -0.41
C VAL A 85 -0.72 4.71 0.83
N ILE A 86 -0.69 5.37 1.99
CA ILE A 86 -0.96 4.74 3.28
C ILE A 86 -2.40 5.05 3.69
N GLU A 87 -3.19 3.99 3.77
CA GLU A 87 -4.61 4.00 4.08
C GLU A 87 -4.81 3.55 5.53
N ASP A 88 -5.04 4.51 6.44
CA ASP A 88 -5.08 4.25 7.88
C ASP A 88 -6.53 4.32 8.42
N ASN A 89 -7.06 3.18 8.82
CA ASN A 89 -8.32 3.09 9.55
C ASN A 89 -8.13 2.71 11.04
N GLY A 90 -6.89 2.56 11.49
CA GLY A 90 -6.50 2.21 12.85
C GLY A 90 -6.62 0.72 13.19
N VAL A 91 -7.13 -0.11 12.27
CA VAL A 91 -7.36 -1.53 12.54
C VAL A 91 -7.01 -2.42 11.35
N SER A 92 -6.47 -3.59 11.62
CA SER A 92 -6.30 -4.67 10.64
C SER A 92 -7.32 -5.77 10.93
N VAL A 93 -8.34 -5.92 10.10
CA VAL A 93 -9.54 -6.74 10.35
C VAL A 93 -10.27 -6.25 11.61
N GLY A 94 -9.97 -6.78 12.77
CA GLY A 94 -10.49 -6.35 14.08
C GLY A 94 -9.40 -6.04 15.10
N THR A 95 -8.13 -6.02 14.68
CA THR A 95 -6.97 -5.83 15.58
C THR A 95 -6.47 -4.39 15.50
N ASP A 96 -6.36 -3.72 16.65
CA ASP A 96 -5.83 -2.36 16.74
C ASP A 96 -4.36 -2.32 16.32
N THR A 97 -4.05 -1.46 15.35
CA THR A 97 -2.70 -1.36 14.76
C THR A 97 -1.71 -0.74 15.74
N LYS A 98 -2.13 0.30 16.48
CA LYS A 98 -1.25 0.97 17.44
C LYS A 98 -0.92 0.09 18.65
N GLU A 99 -1.91 -0.64 19.17
CA GLU A 99 -1.68 -1.58 20.28
C GLU A 99 -0.73 -2.71 19.85
N THR A 100 -0.90 -3.22 18.62
CA THR A 100 -0.06 -4.30 18.09
C THR A 100 1.37 -3.87 17.82
N CYS A 101 1.56 -2.70 17.22
CA CYS A 101 2.87 -2.24 16.76
C CYS A 101 3.60 -1.33 17.75
N GLY A 102 2.92 -0.86 18.79
CA GLY A 102 3.49 0.04 19.81
C GLY A 102 3.70 1.49 19.34
N VAL A 103 3.41 1.78 18.09
CA VAL A 103 3.55 3.10 17.46
C VAL A 103 2.37 3.34 16.51
N SER A 104 1.88 4.59 16.44
CA SER A 104 0.82 4.91 15.49
C SER A 104 1.34 4.91 14.06
N THR A 105 0.47 4.59 13.12
CA THR A 105 0.77 4.66 11.68
C THR A 105 1.19 6.07 11.27
N TYR A 106 0.55 7.09 11.86
CA TYR A 106 0.88 8.49 11.60
C TYR A 106 2.28 8.87 12.08
N ASP A 107 2.70 8.44 13.28
CA ASP A 107 4.04 8.72 13.81
C ASP A 107 5.13 8.04 12.97
N LEU A 108 4.88 6.80 12.52
CA LEU A 108 5.76 6.10 11.60
C LEU A 108 5.85 6.85 10.25
N TYR A 109 4.72 7.29 9.71
CA TYR A 109 4.68 8.11 8.49
C TYR A 109 5.52 9.38 8.61
N LEU A 110 5.39 10.12 9.72
CA LEU A 110 6.19 11.31 9.96
C LEU A 110 7.69 11.00 9.98
N SER A 111 8.08 9.93 10.66
CA SER A 111 9.49 9.50 10.76
C SER A 111 10.08 9.17 9.39
N ILE A 112 9.33 8.48 8.54
CA ILE A 112 9.79 8.10 7.20
C ILE A 112 9.83 9.33 6.27
N ASN A 113 8.89 10.26 6.41
CA ASN A 113 8.91 11.53 5.66
C ASN A 113 10.14 12.37 5.99
N GLU A 114 10.54 12.45 7.26
CA GLU A 114 11.77 13.13 7.65
C GLU A 114 13.02 12.43 7.09
N LEU A 115 13.00 11.09 7.02
CA LEU A 115 14.06 10.33 6.37
C LEU A 115 14.17 10.70 4.88
N ALA A 116 13.04 10.77 4.16
CA ALA A 116 13.02 11.16 2.75
C ALA A 116 13.62 12.55 2.51
N LYS A 117 13.30 13.52 3.37
CA LYS A 117 13.90 14.88 3.35
C LYS A 117 15.40 14.84 3.60
N THR A 118 15.85 14.07 4.60
CA THR A 118 17.28 13.91 4.94
C THR A 118 18.09 13.38 3.76
N TYR A 119 17.53 12.46 2.99
CA TYR A 119 18.18 11.92 1.78
C TYR A 119 17.93 12.77 0.52
N SER A 120 17.25 13.91 0.63
CA SER A 120 16.90 14.76 -0.51
C SER A 120 16.18 14.02 -1.63
N CYS A 121 15.36 13.03 -1.26
CA CYS A 121 14.59 12.22 -2.18
C CYS A 121 13.56 13.06 -2.94
N LYS A 122 13.46 12.89 -4.26
CA LYS A 122 12.58 13.68 -5.14
C LYS A 122 11.49 12.85 -5.79
N ASN A 123 11.78 11.57 -6.01
CA ASN A 123 10.91 10.69 -6.80
C ASN A 123 10.10 9.72 -5.93
N ALA A 124 10.62 9.22 -4.81
CA ALA A 124 9.82 8.43 -3.89
C ALA A 124 8.98 9.37 -3.01
N GLU A 125 7.69 9.16 -3.02
CA GLU A 125 6.71 9.98 -2.30
C GLU A 125 5.88 9.10 -1.36
N ILE A 126 5.48 9.66 -0.22
CA ILE A 126 4.60 8.96 0.72
C ILE A 126 3.40 9.86 0.99
N VAL A 127 2.22 9.35 0.69
CA VAL A 127 0.92 9.99 0.94
C VAL A 127 0.23 9.22 2.06
N TYR A 128 -0.29 9.95 3.03
CA TYR A 128 -1.02 9.38 4.16
C TYR A 128 -2.41 9.99 4.24
N TYR A 129 -3.42 9.16 4.48
CA TYR A 129 -4.74 9.62 4.91
C TYR A 129 -5.38 8.64 5.87
N SER A 130 -6.15 9.17 6.82
CA SER A 130 -6.94 8.38 7.75
C SER A 130 -8.42 8.39 7.35
N TYR A 131 -9.10 7.28 7.62
CA TYR A 131 -10.54 7.15 7.39
C TYR A 131 -11.17 6.24 8.44
N LYS A 132 -12.50 6.24 8.49
CA LYS A 132 -13.27 5.31 9.32
C LYS A 132 -14.03 4.36 8.43
N ASN A 133 -13.98 3.09 8.74
CA ASN A 133 -14.83 2.09 8.09
C ASN A 133 -16.30 2.39 8.37
N THR A 134 -17.11 2.37 7.34
CA THR A 134 -18.57 2.47 7.43
C THR A 134 -19.24 1.09 7.53
N TYR A 135 -18.52 0.05 7.09
CA TYR A 135 -18.97 -1.35 7.13
C TYR A 135 -17.92 -2.20 7.85
N PRO A 136 -18.32 -3.30 8.50
CA PRO A 136 -17.37 -4.23 9.11
C PRO A 136 -16.48 -4.88 8.03
N HIS A 137 -15.25 -5.18 8.39
CA HIS A 137 -14.34 -5.91 7.51
C HIS A 137 -14.84 -7.34 7.31
N SER A 138 -14.82 -7.85 6.08
CA SER A 138 -15.30 -9.21 5.76
C SER A 138 -14.61 -10.31 6.60
N GLY A 139 -13.35 -10.12 6.99
CA GLY A 139 -12.61 -11.05 7.85
C GLY A 139 -13.10 -11.15 9.30
N THR A 140 -13.99 -10.24 9.75
CA THR A 140 -14.59 -10.32 11.10
C THR A 140 -15.73 -11.32 11.22
N GLY A 141 -16.19 -11.89 10.11
CA GLY A 141 -17.34 -12.81 10.08
C GLY A 141 -18.70 -12.12 10.26
N VAL A 142 -18.74 -10.79 10.19
CA VAL A 142 -19.98 -10.01 10.22
C VAL A 142 -20.49 -9.85 8.79
N PHE A 143 -21.70 -10.32 8.52
CA PHE A 143 -22.34 -10.18 7.21
C PHE A 143 -23.20 -8.93 7.17
N VAL A 144 -23.17 -8.25 6.04
CA VAL A 144 -23.99 -7.06 5.75
C VAL A 144 -24.92 -7.44 4.60
N GLU A 145 -26.21 -7.25 4.78
CA GLU A 145 -27.21 -7.34 3.71
C GLU A 145 -27.32 -5.96 3.03
N PHE A 146 -27.38 -5.96 1.69
CA PHE A 146 -27.47 -4.76 0.86
C PHE A 146 -28.87 -4.63 0.27
#